data_cce43a1f17904e87ec68bdf5e40db954
#
_entry.id   cce43a1f17904e87ec68bdf5e40db954
#
_cell.length_a   1.000
_cell.length_b   1.000
_cell.length_c   1.000
_cell.angle_alpha   90.00
_cell.angle_beta   90.00
_cell.angle_gamma   90.00
#
_symmetry.space_group_name_H-M   'P 1'
#
loop_
_entity.id
_entity.type
_entity.pdbx_description
1 polymer ?
#
loop_
_entity_poly.entity_id
_entity_poly.type
_entity_poly.pdbx_seq_one_letter_code
_entity_poly.pdbx_strand_id
1 'polypeptide(L)'
;MGKRILIVKLAAMGDVLRTTPLLSGLKKAYPQSHITWVVDKEAFSLLKNNPHIDRLLTFDFPSLLPLELETFDLVIGLEKEPRGAAIASKVKAHVKKGFGLGPEGNVYPLNRASEYAFFLGLSDDLKFHRNQKTYPELIFEAAEVDYQKDEYPLFLSPEDLAFAEAFGKQVGLKKGGSVVGLNTGAGDVFANKAWTVEGYLQLIAGLKKRPKARLLLLGGPNERERNLKILRQTKGAVIDAGCENTLGQFAALINLCDVVVTGDTTALHLAIGLKKKVVALFGPTCAQEVELYGRGEKIISPLSCAPCYRRSCDFSPSCMEAITAEEVINAVRKLLPGRRQTKQA
;
A
#
# COMPACT_ATOMS: atom_id res chain seq x y z
N MET A 1 -25.86 19.93 12.59
CA MET A 1 -25.14 19.66 11.32
C MET A 1 -23.90 18.81 11.63
N GLY A 2 -23.57 17.85 10.77
CA GLY A 2 -22.36 17.04 10.94
C GLY A 2 -21.09 17.87 10.70
N LYS A 3 -19.96 17.46 11.29
CA LYS A 3 -18.67 18.15 11.09
C LYS A 3 -18.20 18.08 9.64
N ARG A 4 -17.73 19.21 9.12
CA ARG A 4 -17.03 19.30 7.82
C ARG A 4 -15.55 19.06 8.05
N ILE A 5 -15.01 17.97 7.50
CA ILE A 5 -13.62 17.53 7.69
C ILE A 5 -12.92 17.56 6.33
N LEU A 6 -11.75 18.19 6.28
CA LEU A 6 -10.86 18.13 5.12
C LEU A 6 -9.64 17.26 5.45
N ILE A 7 -9.39 16.26 4.63
CA ILE A 7 -8.15 15.46 4.65
C ILE A 7 -7.28 15.88 3.46
N VAL A 8 -6.02 16.17 3.72
CA VAL A 8 -5.02 16.45 2.69
C VAL A 8 -3.97 15.36 2.73
N LYS A 9 -4.05 14.42 1.78
CA LYS A 9 -3.05 13.37 1.53
C LYS A 9 -2.98 13.11 0.04
N LEU A 10 -1.90 13.57 -0.60
CA LEU A 10 -1.74 13.64 -2.05
C LEU A 10 -1.17 12.34 -2.62
N ALA A 11 -0.01 11.93 -2.12
CA ALA A 11 0.83 10.85 -2.65
C ALA A 11 1.68 10.19 -1.53
N ALA A 12 2.47 9.13 -1.78
CA ALA A 12 2.38 8.24 -2.91
C ALA A 12 1.14 7.34 -2.80
N MET A 13 0.79 6.59 -3.87
CA MET A 13 -0.38 5.69 -3.88
C MET A 13 -0.46 4.76 -2.67
N GLY A 14 0.68 4.18 -2.26
CA GLY A 14 0.75 3.33 -1.06
C GLY A 14 0.45 4.12 0.22
N ASP A 15 0.94 5.37 0.32
CA ASP A 15 0.69 6.25 1.47
C ASP A 15 -0.78 6.69 1.54
N VAL A 16 -1.41 6.93 0.39
CA VAL A 16 -2.85 7.22 0.31
C VAL A 16 -3.64 6.02 0.83
N LEU A 17 -3.32 4.80 0.38
CA LEU A 17 -4.01 3.58 0.82
C LEU A 17 -3.85 3.35 2.32
N ARG A 18 -2.64 3.44 2.87
CA ARG A 18 -2.41 3.21 4.32
C ARG A 18 -2.92 4.34 5.20
N THR A 19 -3.39 5.45 4.60
CA THR A 19 -4.11 6.53 5.29
C THR A 19 -5.62 6.26 5.39
N THR A 20 -6.18 5.43 4.51
CA THR A 20 -7.63 5.18 4.46
C THR A 20 -8.26 4.62 5.75
N PRO A 21 -7.56 3.87 6.64
CA PRO A 21 -8.11 3.49 7.94
C PRO A 21 -8.67 4.66 8.75
N LEU A 22 -8.05 5.84 8.62
CA LEU A 22 -8.50 7.05 9.32
C LEU A 22 -9.95 7.44 8.98
N LEU A 23 -10.44 7.11 7.78
CA LEU A 23 -11.83 7.35 7.39
C LEU A 23 -12.81 6.64 8.32
N SER A 24 -12.54 5.36 8.62
CA SER A 24 -13.36 4.57 9.54
C SER A 24 -13.32 5.15 10.96
N GLY A 25 -12.14 5.52 11.44
CA GLY A 25 -11.96 6.19 12.74
C GLY A 25 -12.73 7.51 12.83
N LEU A 26 -12.66 8.34 11.79
CA LEU A 26 -13.36 9.62 11.72
C LEU A 26 -14.89 9.43 11.68
N LYS A 27 -15.41 8.47 10.92
CA LYS A 27 -16.85 8.18 10.90
C LYS A 27 -17.35 7.60 12.23
N LYS A 28 -16.50 6.88 12.99
CA LYS A 28 -16.83 6.47 14.38
C LYS A 28 -16.85 7.66 15.33
N ALA A 29 -15.81 8.52 15.29
CA ALA A 29 -15.71 9.70 16.16
C ALA A 29 -16.74 10.78 15.80
N TYR A 30 -17.09 10.90 14.52
CA TYR A 30 -18.00 11.92 13.98
C TYR A 30 -18.96 11.27 12.95
N PRO A 31 -19.99 10.53 13.38
CA PRO A 31 -20.83 9.70 12.50
C PRO A 31 -21.51 10.46 11.35
N GLN A 32 -21.90 11.72 11.57
CA GLN A 32 -22.55 12.57 10.56
C GLN A 32 -21.57 13.50 9.84
N SER A 33 -20.25 13.23 9.92
CA SER A 33 -19.27 14.09 9.27
C SER A 33 -19.39 14.04 7.75
N HIS A 34 -19.13 15.19 7.13
CA HIS A 34 -18.91 15.31 5.69
C HIS A 34 -17.40 15.39 5.43
N ILE A 35 -16.82 14.34 4.83
CA ILE A 35 -15.38 14.22 4.59
C ILE A 35 -15.06 14.61 3.16
N THR A 36 -14.27 15.67 3.01
CA THR A 36 -13.61 16.06 1.76
C THR A 36 -12.17 15.56 1.80
N TRP A 37 -11.68 14.96 0.70
CA TRP A 37 -10.30 14.53 0.59
C TRP A 37 -9.65 15.12 -0.67
N VAL A 38 -8.47 15.72 -0.52
CA VAL A 38 -7.63 16.18 -1.64
C VAL A 38 -6.52 15.16 -1.88
N VAL A 39 -6.41 14.70 -3.14
CA VAL A 39 -5.48 13.64 -3.56
C VAL A 39 -4.86 13.97 -4.93
N ASP A 40 -3.66 13.47 -5.23
CA ASP A 40 -3.10 13.55 -6.58
C ASP A 40 -3.89 12.67 -7.56
N LYS A 41 -3.92 13.07 -8.83
CA LYS A 41 -4.70 12.44 -9.91
C LYS A 41 -4.40 10.94 -10.03
N GLU A 42 -3.15 10.55 -9.85
CA GLU A 42 -2.67 9.17 -9.95
C GLU A 42 -3.30 8.24 -8.89
N ALA A 43 -3.60 8.77 -7.71
CA ALA A 43 -4.21 8.00 -6.62
C ALA A 43 -5.75 8.16 -6.54
N PHE A 44 -6.35 9.03 -7.35
CA PHE A 44 -7.79 9.32 -7.32
C PHE A 44 -8.66 8.06 -7.46
N SER A 45 -8.29 7.16 -8.37
CA SER A 45 -9.05 5.92 -8.63
C SER A 45 -9.10 4.97 -7.42
N LEU A 46 -8.14 5.05 -6.49
CA LEU A 46 -8.11 4.25 -5.26
C LEU A 46 -9.19 4.67 -4.26
N LEU A 47 -9.63 5.91 -4.32
CA LEU A 47 -10.53 6.52 -3.35
C LEU A 47 -11.95 6.75 -3.89
N LYS A 48 -12.13 6.84 -5.22
CA LYS A 48 -13.39 7.27 -5.86
C LYS A 48 -14.63 6.48 -5.48
N ASN A 49 -14.45 5.21 -5.10
CA ASN A 49 -15.56 4.32 -4.72
C ASN A 49 -15.72 4.17 -3.20
N ASN A 50 -14.98 4.96 -2.40
CA ASN A 50 -15.01 4.82 -0.96
C ASN A 50 -16.23 5.54 -0.36
N PRO A 51 -17.19 4.83 0.27
CA PRO A 51 -18.44 5.42 0.76
C PRO A 51 -18.25 6.34 1.97
N HIS A 52 -17.06 6.37 2.57
CA HIS A 52 -16.73 7.26 3.68
C HIS A 52 -16.24 8.64 3.22
N ILE A 53 -16.00 8.82 1.91
CA ILE A 53 -15.57 10.10 1.31
C ILE A 53 -16.78 10.72 0.64
N ASP A 54 -17.23 11.86 1.16
CA ASP A 54 -18.40 12.56 0.62
C ASP A 54 -18.01 13.45 -0.57
N ARG A 55 -16.76 13.96 -0.61
CA ARG A 55 -16.24 14.77 -1.71
C ARG A 55 -14.77 14.48 -1.94
N LEU A 56 -14.43 13.95 -3.11
CA LEU A 56 -13.06 13.66 -3.52
C LEU A 56 -12.61 14.72 -4.54
N LEU A 57 -11.47 15.36 -4.27
CA LEU A 57 -10.90 16.41 -5.10
C LEU A 57 -9.50 16.02 -5.54
N THR A 58 -9.17 16.34 -6.80
CA THR A 58 -7.80 16.26 -7.31
C THR A 58 -7.00 17.49 -6.94
N PHE A 59 -5.67 17.32 -6.81
CA PHE A 59 -4.76 18.44 -6.60
C PHE A 59 -4.57 19.19 -7.91
N ASP A 60 -5.52 20.06 -8.23
CA ASP A 60 -5.49 20.97 -9.38
C ASP A 60 -6.13 22.31 -9.01
N PHE A 61 -5.82 23.34 -9.76
CA PHE A 61 -6.27 24.69 -9.45
C PHE A 61 -7.80 24.83 -9.42
N PRO A 62 -8.58 24.29 -10.39
CA PRO A 62 -10.04 24.38 -10.33
C PRO A 62 -10.66 23.72 -9.10
N SER A 63 -10.11 22.57 -8.66
CA SER A 63 -10.59 21.84 -7.50
C SER A 63 -10.25 22.52 -6.18
N LEU A 64 -9.09 23.21 -6.11
CA LEU A 64 -8.61 23.82 -4.87
C LEU A 64 -9.13 25.25 -4.66
N LEU A 65 -9.42 26.00 -5.72
CA LEU A 65 -9.86 27.39 -5.63
C LEU A 65 -11.10 27.58 -4.73
N PRO A 66 -12.16 26.75 -4.80
CA PRO A 66 -13.31 26.87 -3.89
C PRO A 66 -12.96 26.69 -2.42
N LEU A 67 -11.92 25.88 -2.09
CA LEU A 67 -11.52 25.62 -0.71
C LEU A 67 -11.03 26.89 0.01
N GLU A 68 -10.60 27.93 -0.72
CA GLU A 68 -10.19 29.20 -0.13
C GLU A 68 -11.35 29.97 0.52
N LEU A 69 -12.57 29.75 0.03
CA LEU A 69 -13.79 30.40 0.56
C LEU A 69 -14.49 29.53 1.61
N GLU A 70 -14.26 28.24 1.59
CA GLU A 70 -14.90 27.30 2.48
C GLU A 70 -14.28 27.32 3.90
N THR A 71 -15.10 27.04 4.91
CA THR A 71 -14.63 26.85 6.28
C THR A 71 -14.94 25.42 6.72
N PHE A 72 -13.95 24.75 7.29
CA PHE A 72 -14.07 23.39 7.84
C PHE A 72 -14.05 23.42 9.36
N ASP A 73 -14.68 22.42 9.99
CA ASP A 73 -14.54 22.23 11.44
C ASP A 73 -13.18 21.67 11.79
N LEU A 74 -12.64 20.79 10.90
CA LEU A 74 -11.36 20.12 11.09
C LEU A 74 -10.63 19.99 9.74
N VAL A 75 -9.36 20.38 9.72
CA VAL A 75 -8.41 20.07 8.64
C VAL A 75 -7.37 19.10 9.18
N ILE A 76 -7.12 18.00 8.47
CA ILE A 76 -6.08 17.02 8.79
C ILE A 76 -5.09 16.99 7.62
N GLY A 77 -3.94 17.66 7.79
CA GLY A 77 -2.83 17.68 6.84
C GLY A 77 -1.88 16.51 7.09
N LEU A 78 -1.84 15.52 6.21
CA LEU A 78 -0.99 14.33 6.37
C LEU A 78 0.17 14.30 5.35
N GLU A 79 0.42 15.42 4.70
CA GLU A 79 1.57 15.60 3.81
C GLU A 79 2.71 16.33 4.51
N LYS A 80 3.91 15.73 4.40
CA LYS A 80 5.18 16.37 4.79
C LYS A 80 5.89 17.01 3.58
N GLU A 81 5.17 17.17 2.48
CA GLU A 81 5.62 17.79 1.24
C GLU A 81 4.94 19.15 1.13
N PRO A 82 5.66 20.21 0.68
CA PRO A 82 5.17 21.60 0.72
C PRO A 82 3.80 21.83 0.07
N ARG A 83 3.46 21.16 -1.04
CA ARG A 83 2.19 21.38 -1.74
C ARG A 83 0.97 21.04 -0.86
N GLY A 84 0.98 19.85 -0.26
CA GLY A 84 -0.12 19.43 0.61
C GLY A 84 -0.14 20.16 1.94
N ALA A 85 1.04 20.40 2.54
CA ALA A 85 1.16 21.18 3.77
C ALA A 85 0.64 22.62 3.60
N ALA A 86 0.86 23.23 2.42
CA ALA A 86 0.35 24.57 2.11
C ALA A 86 -1.18 24.61 2.09
N ILE A 87 -1.85 23.60 1.50
CA ILE A 87 -3.33 23.52 1.53
C ILE A 87 -3.82 23.46 2.97
N ALA A 88 -3.24 22.58 3.79
CA ALA A 88 -3.64 22.42 5.19
C ALA A 88 -3.46 23.74 5.99
N SER A 89 -2.40 24.51 5.69
CA SER A 89 -2.18 25.82 6.32
C SER A 89 -3.16 26.89 5.81
N LYS A 90 -3.44 26.94 4.50
CA LYS A 90 -4.19 28.00 3.85
C LYS A 90 -5.70 27.91 4.07
N VAL A 91 -6.27 26.71 4.00
CA VAL A 91 -7.73 26.51 4.14
C VAL A 91 -8.22 26.96 5.52
N LYS A 92 -9.37 27.64 5.57
CA LYS A 92 -9.98 28.11 6.81
C LYS A 92 -10.56 26.93 7.61
N ALA A 93 -10.20 26.81 8.89
CA ALA A 93 -10.72 25.77 9.77
C ALA A 93 -10.73 26.21 11.24
N HIS A 94 -11.66 25.65 12.01
CA HIS A 94 -11.70 25.87 13.46
C HIS A 94 -10.54 25.13 14.15
N VAL A 95 -10.22 23.92 13.68
CA VAL A 95 -9.12 23.10 14.18
C VAL A 95 -8.28 22.58 13.02
N LYS A 96 -6.96 22.61 13.16
CA LYS A 96 -6.00 22.04 12.22
C LYS A 96 -5.09 21.06 12.92
N LYS A 97 -4.86 19.89 12.31
CA LYS A 97 -4.02 18.82 12.84
C LYS A 97 -3.11 18.25 11.75
N GLY A 98 -2.04 17.54 12.19
CA GLY A 98 -1.07 16.96 11.27
C GLY A 98 0.03 17.95 10.92
N PHE A 99 0.25 18.22 9.64
CA PHE A 99 1.37 19.02 9.14
C PHE A 99 0.87 20.21 8.31
N GLY A 100 1.57 21.34 8.47
CA GLY A 100 1.33 22.57 7.73
C GLY A 100 2.63 23.15 7.20
N LEU A 101 2.50 24.22 6.39
CA LEU A 101 3.61 24.99 5.83
C LEU A 101 3.68 26.35 6.51
N GLY A 102 4.86 26.70 7.02
CA GLY A 102 5.16 28.00 7.62
C GLY A 102 5.48 29.08 6.59
N PRO A 103 5.55 30.34 7.01
CA PRO A 103 5.84 31.49 6.12
C PRO A 103 7.23 31.41 5.48
N GLU A 104 8.20 30.74 6.11
CA GLU A 104 9.53 30.52 5.57
C GLU A 104 9.60 29.30 4.61
N GLY A 105 8.46 28.66 4.29
CA GLY A 105 8.40 27.50 3.41
C GLY A 105 8.77 26.19 4.09
N ASN A 106 8.97 26.19 5.39
CA ASN A 106 9.24 24.97 6.19
C ASN A 106 7.94 24.23 6.57
N VAL A 107 7.97 22.92 6.50
CA VAL A 107 6.89 22.08 7.03
C VAL A 107 7.05 21.97 8.56
N TYR A 108 5.94 22.06 9.28
CA TYR A 108 5.93 21.95 10.74
C TYR A 108 4.68 21.18 11.24
N PRO A 109 4.72 20.62 12.46
CA PRO A 109 3.55 19.97 13.06
C PRO A 109 2.50 21.02 13.51
N LEU A 110 1.23 20.83 13.12
CA LEU A 110 0.12 21.74 13.46
C LEU A 110 -0.41 21.50 14.89
N ASN A 111 -0.15 20.32 15.45
CA ASN A 111 -0.54 19.95 16.81
C ASN A 111 0.55 19.08 17.43
N ARG A 112 0.58 19.04 18.78
CA ARG A 112 1.59 18.29 19.55
C ARG A 112 1.61 16.79 19.23
N ALA A 113 0.44 16.21 19.00
CA ALA A 113 0.33 14.78 18.69
C ALA A 113 0.98 14.39 17.35
N SER A 114 1.20 15.32 16.43
CA SER A 114 1.89 15.08 15.16
C SER A 114 3.43 15.23 15.23
N GLU A 115 3.99 15.74 16.34
CA GLU A 115 5.42 15.97 16.48
C GLU A 115 6.25 14.69 16.33
N TYR A 116 5.83 13.59 16.96
CA TYR A 116 6.56 12.33 16.86
C TYR A 116 6.63 11.85 15.39
N ALA A 117 5.50 11.85 14.69
CA ALA A 117 5.46 11.50 13.28
C ALA A 117 6.28 12.48 12.41
N PHE A 118 6.37 13.76 12.79
CA PHE A 118 7.21 14.76 12.13
C PHE A 118 8.69 14.41 12.29
N PHE A 119 9.15 14.17 13.53
CA PHE A 119 10.55 13.85 13.84
C PHE A 119 11.03 12.55 13.19
N LEU A 120 10.14 11.58 12.92
CA LEU A 120 10.50 10.39 12.13
C LEU A 120 10.99 10.74 10.70
N GLY A 121 10.62 11.89 10.17
CA GLY A 121 11.14 12.38 8.89
C GLY A 121 12.50 13.09 8.97
N LEU A 122 12.98 13.42 10.18
CA LEU A 122 14.18 14.19 10.42
C LEU A 122 15.30 13.38 11.10
N SER A 123 15.00 12.20 11.63
CA SER A 123 15.96 11.38 12.36
C SER A 123 15.91 9.93 11.90
N ASP A 124 16.96 9.50 11.21
CA ASP A 124 17.13 8.11 10.78
C ASP A 124 17.19 7.15 11.98
N ASP A 125 17.88 7.52 13.07
CA ASP A 125 17.93 6.72 14.30
C ASP A 125 16.54 6.50 14.88
N LEU A 126 15.74 7.57 15.00
CA LEU A 126 14.37 7.46 15.48
C LEU A 126 13.54 6.58 14.57
N LYS A 127 13.63 6.77 13.25
CA LYS A 127 12.83 6.07 12.27
C LYS A 127 13.21 4.59 12.12
N PHE A 128 14.50 4.28 12.03
CA PHE A 128 14.99 2.95 11.68
C PHE A 128 15.13 2.03 12.89
N HIS A 129 15.50 2.59 14.04
CA HIS A 129 15.90 1.77 15.20
C HIS A 129 14.96 1.89 16.40
N ARG A 130 14.32 3.05 16.61
CA ARG A 130 13.51 3.26 17.81
C ARG A 130 12.00 3.24 17.57
N ASN A 131 11.54 3.57 16.37
CA ASN A 131 10.11 3.54 16.06
C ASN A 131 9.56 2.12 16.05
N GLN A 132 8.53 1.87 16.84
CA GLN A 132 7.77 0.61 16.85
C GLN A 132 6.34 0.79 16.34
N LYS A 133 5.92 2.04 16.06
CA LYS A 133 4.56 2.33 15.62
C LYS A 133 4.40 2.05 14.14
N THR A 134 3.24 1.51 13.80
CA THR A 134 2.80 1.39 12.41
C THR A 134 2.38 2.75 11.86
N TYR A 135 2.33 2.87 10.55
CA TYR A 135 1.88 4.12 9.92
C TYR A 135 0.42 4.47 10.26
N PRO A 136 -0.55 3.52 10.30
CA PRO A 136 -1.89 3.83 10.81
C PRO A 136 -1.87 4.42 12.22
N GLU A 137 -1.10 3.86 13.17
CA GLU A 137 -0.97 4.43 14.52
C GLU A 137 -0.48 5.87 14.49
N LEU A 138 0.54 6.17 13.68
CA LEU A 138 1.10 7.52 13.57
C LEU A 138 0.10 8.55 13.03
N ILE A 139 -0.71 8.17 12.02
CA ILE A 139 -1.68 9.10 11.43
C ILE A 139 -2.91 9.30 12.33
N PHE A 140 -3.33 8.26 13.06
CA PHE A 140 -4.42 8.39 14.03
C PHE A 140 -4.00 9.26 15.20
N GLU A 141 -2.76 9.12 15.70
CA GLU A 141 -2.20 10.05 16.70
C GLU A 141 -2.18 11.48 16.16
N ALA A 142 -1.61 11.71 14.98
CA ALA A 142 -1.53 13.05 14.40
C ALA A 142 -2.91 13.69 14.21
N ALA A 143 -3.94 12.89 13.90
CA ALA A 143 -5.33 13.33 13.78
C ALA A 143 -6.05 13.43 15.14
N GLU A 144 -5.44 12.93 16.24
CA GLU A 144 -6.05 12.78 17.57
C GLU A 144 -7.39 12.03 17.50
N VAL A 145 -7.37 10.89 16.81
CA VAL A 145 -8.47 9.93 16.68
C VAL A 145 -8.02 8.61 17.29
N ASP A 146 -8.89 7.95 18.04
CA ASP A 146 -8.58 6.67 18.67
C ASP A 146 -8.43 5.55 17.63
N TYR A 147 -7.28 4.84 17.65
CA TYR A 147 -6.96 3.75 16.73
C TYR A 147 -7.41 2.40 17.29
N GLN A 148 -8.38 1.79 16.66
CA GLN A 148 -8.97 0.49 17.03
C GLN A 148 -8.58 -0.62 16.03
N LYS A 149 -7.35 -0.59 15.51
CA LYS A 149 -6.87 -1.47 14.41
C LYS A 149 -7.77 -1.40 13.18
N ASP A 150 -8.24 -0.20 12.87
CA ASP A 150 -9.05 0.06 11.69
C ASP A 150 -8.29 -0.37 10.43
N GLU A 151 -8.96 -1.15 9.58
CA GLU A 151 -8.37 -1.70 8.36
C GLU A 151 -8.55 -0.74 7.16
N TYR A 152 -7.80 -0.97 6.09
CA TYR A 152 -7.90 -0.19 4.85
C TYR A 152 -9.25 -0.45 4.17
N PRO A 153 -10.15 0.55 4.05
CA PRO A 153 -11.38 0.40 3.29
C PRO A 153 -11.13 0.65 1.80
N LEU A 154 -10.79 -0.42 1.05
CA LEU A 154 -10.58 -0.37 -0.40
C LEU A 154 -11.78 -1.01 -1.13
N PHE A 155 -12.35 -0.27 -2.07
CA PHE A 155 -13.53 -0.67 -2.85
C PHE A 155 -13.20 -0.67 -4.34
N LEU A 156 -13.32 -1.83 -4.97
CA LEU A 156 -13.15 -1.98 -6.42
C LEU A 156 -14.44 -1.60 -7.16
N SER A 157 -14.30 -1.07 -8.36
CA SER A 157 -15.45 -0.80 -9.21
C SER A 157 -16.06 -2.09 -9.78
N PRO A 158 -17.36 -2.10 -10.15
CA PRO A 158 -17.97 -3.23 -10.85
C PRO A 158 -17.23 -3.58 -12.15
N GLU A 159 -16.74 -2.58 -12.87
CA GLU A 159 -16.00 -2.74 -14.13
C GLU A 159 -14.65 -3.44 -13.90
N ASP A 160 -13.91 -3.05 -12.86
CA ASP A 160 -12.63 -3.67 -12.50
C ASP A 160 -12.84 -5.13 -12.06
N LEU A 161 -13.90 -5.39 -11.28
CA LEU A 161 -14.27 -6.75 -10.87
C LEU A 161 -14.65 -7.62 -12.06
N ALA A 162 -15.44 -7.10 -13.01
CA ALA A 162 -15.83 -7.81 -14.23
C ALA A 162 -14.60 -8.13 -15.10
N PHE A 163 -13.66 -7.18 -15.22
CA PHE A 163 -12.38 -7.41 -15.91
C PHE A 163 -11.61 -8.59 -15.30
N ALA A 164 -11.43 -8.59 -13.98
CA ALA A 164 -10.70 -9.67 -13.31
C ALA A 164 -11.42 -11.02 -13.42
N GLU A 165 -12.76 -11.05 -13.36
CA GLU A 165 -13.54 -12.27 -13.57
C GLU A 165 -13.36 -12.82 -14.99
N ALA A 166 -13.44 -11.97 -16.01
CA ALA A 166 -13.22 -12.35 -17.41
C ALA A 166 -11.79 -12.89 -17.61
N PHE A 167 -10.77 -12.20 -17.08
CA PHE A 167 -9.39 -12.66 -17.08
C PHE A 167 -9.27 -14.04 -16.40
N GLY A 168 -9.82 -14.20 -15.22
CA GLY A 168 -9.77 -15.47 -14.48
C GLY A 168 -10.38 -16.63 -15.26
N LYS A 169 -11.51 -16.41 -15.95
CA LYS A 169 -12.14 -17.40 -16.86
C LYS A 169 -11.23 -17.73 -18.05
N GLN A 170 -10.67 -16.70 -18.70
CA GLN A 170 -9.78 -16.87 -19.86
C GLN A 170 -8.54 -17.72 -19.54
N VAL A 171 -7.91 -17.51 -18.38
CA VAL A 171 -6.71 -18.24 -17.98
C VAL A 171 -7.02 -19.53 -17.19
N GLY A 172 -8.29 -19.88 -17.06
CA GLY A 172 -8.73 -21.12 -16.41
C GLY A 172 -8.48 -21.16 -14.89
N LEU A 173 -8.63 -20.04 -14.18
CA LEU A 173 -8.68 -20.03 -12.73
C LEU A 173 -9.98 -20.66 -12.26
N LYS A 174 -9.87 -21.74 -11.49
CA LYS A 174 -11.04 -22.47 -10.95
C LYS A 174 -11.49 -21.86 -9.63
N LYS A 175 -12.81 -21.76 -9.42
CA LYS A 175 -13.36 -21.43 -8.08
C LYS A 175 -12.85 -22.42 -7.06
N GLY A 176 -12.28 -21.92 -5.95
CA GLY A 176 -11.72 -22.76 -4.88
C GLY A 176 -10.30 -23.30 -5.14
N GLY A 177 -9.70 -22.99 -6.28
CA GLY A 177 -8.27 -23.20 -6.51
C GLY A 177 -7.43 -22.11 -5.83
N SER A 178 -6.27 -22.44 -5.27
CA SER A 178 -5.38 -21.43 -4.69
C SER A 178 -4.63 -20.65 -5.78
N VAL A 179 -4.54 -19.33 -5.61
CA VAL A 179 -3.80 -18.42 -6.51
C VAL A 179 -2.76 -17.67 -5.70
N VAL A 180 -1.50 -17.71 -6.14
CA VAL A 180 -0.40 -16.93 -5.56
C VAL A 180 0.01 -15.85 -6.55
N GLY A 181 -0.19 -14.60 -6.19
CA GLY A 181 0.28 -13.45 -6.94
C GLY A 181 1.75 -13.16 -6.65
N LEU A 182 2.54 -12.99 -7.69
CA LEU A 182 3.96 -12.66 -7.63
C LEU A 182 4.13 -11.25 -8.20
N ASN A 183 4.19 -10.24 -7.33
CA ASN A 183 4.41 -8.86 -7.76
C ASN A 183 5.89 -8.56 -7.83
N THR A 184 6.40 -8.29 -9.02
CA THR A 184 7.82 -8.00 -9.26
C THR A 184 8.17 -6.51 -9.18
N GLY A 185 7.17 -5.66 -9.00
CA GLY A 185 7.30 -4.21 -8.98
C GLY A 185 8.02 -3.67 -7.74
N ALA A 186 8.69 -2.54 -7.93
CA ALA A 186 9.32 -1.76 -6.86
C ALA A 186 9.01 -0.26 -6.96
N GLY A 187 8.48 0.20 -8.10
CA GLY A 187 8.38 1.61 -8.44
C GLY A 187 9.74 2.23 -8.77
N ASP A 188 9.73 3.45 -9.34
CA ASP A 188 10.95 4.08 -9.87
C ASP A 188 11.81 4.73 -8.80
N VAL A 189 11.20 5.21 -7.72
CA VAL A 189 11.91 6.00 -6.68
C VAL A 189 12.89 5.14 -5.89
N PHE A 190 12.54 3.88 -5.65
CA PHE A 190 13.34 2.91 -4.90
C PHE A 190 13.39 1.58 -5.65
N ALA A 191 14.02 1.57 -6.83
CA ALA A 191 14.15 0.36 -7.66
C ALA A 191 14.85 -0.80 -6.91
N ASN A 192 15.71 -0.49 -5.95
CA ASN A 192 16.38 -1.45 -5.07
C ASN A 192 15.46 -2.16 -4.05
N LYS A 193 14.16 -1.85 -3.99
CA LYS A 193 13.16 -2.65 -3.27
C LYS A 193 12.71 -3.89 -4.04
N ALA A 194 13.06 -3.99 -5.32
CA ALA A 194 12.70 -5.13 -6.13
C ALA A 194 13.47 -6.38 -5.69
N TRP A 195 12.75 -7.46 -5.44
CA TRP A 195 13.40 -8.75 -5.25
C TRP A 195 14.01 -9.25 -6.57
N THR A 196 14.96 -10.17 -6.50
CA THR A 196 15.73 -10.59 -7.67
C THR A 196 14.93 -11.47 -8.62
N VAL A 197 15.25 -11.42 -9.91
CA VAL A 197 14.66 -12.35 -10.91
C VAL A 197 14.97 -13.80 -10.51
N GLU A 198 16.20 -14.07 -10.07
CA GLU A 198 16.61 -15.40 -9.61
C GLU A 198 15.78 -15.89 -8.42
N GLY A 199 15.52 -15.01 -7.44
CA GLY A 199 14.65 -15.32 -6.32
C GLY A 199 13.23 -15.73 -6.77
N TYR A 200 12.63 -14.99 -7.72
CA TYR A 200 11.34 -15.36 -8.30
C TYR A 200 11.39 -16.70 -9.05
N LEU A 201 12.44 -16.97 -9.82
CA LEU A 201 12.59 -18.24 -10.55
C LEU A 201 12.68 -19.44 -9.59
N GLN A 202 13.45 -19.29 -8.51
CA GLN A 202 13.57 -20.33 -7.47
C GLN A 202 12.25 -20.50 -6.69
N LEU A 203 11.55 -19.41 -6.37
CA LEU A 203 10.22 -19.45 -5.75
C LEU A 203 9.23 -20.23 -6.64
N ILE A 204 9.16 -19.89 -7.92
CA ILE A 204 8.28 -20.55 -8.90
C ILE A 204 8.60 -22.04 -8.98
N ALA A 205 9.87 -22.41 -9.08
CA ALA A 205 10.32 -23.81 -9.11
C ALA A 205 9.94 -24.54 -7.82
N GLY A 206 10.11 -23.91 -6.66
CA GLY A 206 9.76 -24.46 -5.35
C GLY A 206 8.26 -24.66 -5.14
N LEU A 207 7.44 -23.74 -5.65
CA LEU A 207 5.98 -23.82 -5.55
C LEU A 207 5.36 -24.78 -6.58
N LYS A 208 5.97 -24.96 -7.76
CA LYS A 208 5.52 -25.89 -8.80
C LYS A 208 5.49 -27.35 -8.31
N LYS A 209 6.31 -27.71 -7.35
CA LYS A 209 6.32 -29.05 -6.74
C LYS A 209 5.02 -29.38 -5.96
N ARG A 210 4.14 -28.40 -5.73
CA ARG A 210 2.81 -28.59 -5.14
C ARG A 210 1.73 -28.22 -6.17
N PRO A 211 1.06 -29.19 -6.81
CA PRO A 211 0.24 -28.95 -8.04
C PRO A 211 -1.08 -28.23 -7.82
N LYS A 212 -1.32 -27.53 -6.71
CA LYS A 212 -2.61 -26.94 -6.38
C LYS A 212 -2.68 -25.40 -6.39
N ALA A 213 -1.55 -24.71 -6.47
CA ALA A 213 -1.55 -23.24 -6.56
C ALA A 213 -1.23 -22.81 -7.99
N ARG A 214 -2.09 -21.96 -8.55
CA ARG A 214 -1.80 -21.24 -9.80
C ARG A 214 -0.96 -20.01 -9.44
N LEU A 215 0.08 -19.76 -10.22
CA LEU A 215 0.97 -18.62 -10.00
C LEU A 215 0.61 -17.53 -11.00
N LEU A 216 0.31 -16.33 -10.51
CA LEU A 216 -0.05 -15.15 -11.30
C LEU A 216 1.09 -14.13 -11.22
N LEU A 217 1.72 -13.82 -12.34
CA LEU A 217 2.80 -12.83 -12.43
C LEU A 217 2.19 -11.44 -12.60
N LEU A 218 2.47 -10.57 -11.64
CA LEU A 218 1.93 -9.21 -11.53
C LEU A 218 3.05 -8.18 -11.78
N GLY A 219 2.69 -7.00 -12.29
CA GLY A 219 3.60 -5.88 -12.47
C GLY A 219 2.92 -4.72 -13.19
N GLY A 220 3.54 -3.57 -13.18
CA GLY A 220 3.18 -2.41 -14.00
C GLY A 220 4.07 -2.28 -15.24
N PRO A 221 3.96 -1.17 -16.00
CA PRO A 221 4.73 -0.95 -17.22
C PRO A 221 6.24 -1.06 -17.04
N ASN A 222 6.76 -0.61 -15.90
CA ASN A 222 8.20 -0.64 -15.60
C ASN A 222 8.74 -2.06 -15.35
N GLU A 223 7.89 -3.01 -15.03
CA GLU A 223 8.26 -4.40 -14.79
C GLU A 223 8.19 -5.28 -16.05
N ARG A 224 7.77 -4.74 -17.18
CA ARG A 224 7.55 -5.50 -18.42
C ARG A 224 8.74 -6.37 -18.83
N GLU A 225 9.94 -5.81 -18.91
CA GLU A 225 11.13 -6.56 -19.31
C GLU A 225 11.50 -7.66 -18.31
N ARG A 226 11.39 -7.35 -17.00
CA ARG A 226 11.60 -8.30 -15.91
C ARG A 226 10.62 -9.46 -16.00
N ASN A 227 9.34 -9.17 -16.18
CA ASN A 227 8.29 -10.17 -16.28
C ASN A 227 8.46 -11.04 -17.52
N LEU A 228 8.81 -10.47 -18.68
CA LEU A 228 9.14 -11.24 -19.88
C LEU A 228 10.32 -12.19 -19.67
N LYS A 229 11.37 -11.78 -18.92
CA LYS A 229 12.50 -12.65 -18.58
C LYS A 229 12.05 -13.84 -17.72
N ILE A 230 11.19 -13.61 -16.72
CA ILE A 230 10.63 -14.67 -15.86
C ILE A 230 9.77 -15.62 -16.69
N LEU A 231 8.85 -15.11 -17.51
CA LEU A 231 7.95 -15.90 -18.35
C LEU A 231 8.71 -16.84 -19.30
N ARG A 232 9.75 -16.32 -19.99
CA ARG A 232 10.59 -17.12 -20.89
C ARG A 232 11.26 -18.29 -20.18
N GLN A 233 11.77 -18.08 -18.95
CA GLN A 233 12.50 -19.11 -18.22
C GLN A 233 11.58 -20.11 -17.53
N THR A 234 10.35 -19.74 -17.23
CA THR A 234 9.39 -20.60 -16.50
C THR A 234 8.52 -21.47 -17.40
N LYS A 235 8.56 -21.27 -18.74
CA LYS A 235 7.91 -22.13 -19.75
C LYS A 235 6.47 -22.47 -19.42
N GLY A 236 5.64 -21.45 -19.12
CA GLY A 236 4.22 -21.60 -18.83
C GLY A 236 3.88 -22.04 -17.40
N ALA A 237 4.85 -22.06 -16.48
CA ALA A 237 4.58 -22.36 -15.07
C ALA A 237 3.87 -21.22 -14.31
N VAL A 238 3.86 -20.02 -14.87
CA VAL A 238 3.16 -18.83 -14.36
C VAL A 238 2.21 -18.26 -15.41
N ILE A 239 1.14 -17.67 -14.94
CA ILE A 239 0.15 -16.94 -15.75
C ILE A 239 0.61 -15.49 -15.80
N ASP A 240 0.70 -14.91 -16.98
CA ASP A 240 0.97 -13.49 -17.17
C ASP A 240 -0.31 -12.67 -16.94
N ALA A 241 -0.29 -11.76 -15.99
CA ALA A 241 -1.38 -10.81 -15.75
C ALA A 241 -1.31 -9.57 -16.65
N GLY A 242 -0.23 -9.44 -17.43
CA GLY A 242 0.09 -8.23 -18.19
C GLY A 242 0.65 -7.11 -17.31
N CYS A 243 1.21 -6.08 -17.98
CA CYS A 243 1.83 -4.93 -17.33
C CYS A 243 1.15 -3.59 -17.68
N GLU A 244 0.14 -3.60 -18.55
CA GLU A 244 -0.53 -2.38 -19.04
C GLU A 244 -1.93 -2.17 -18.39
N ASN A 245 -2.14 -2.78 -17.23
CA ASN A 245 -3.40 -2.66 -16.50
C ASN A 245 -3.57 -1.29 -15.87
N THR A 246 -4.78 -0.76 -15.85
CA THR A 246 -5.10 0.39 -15.02
C THR A 246 -4.92 0.02 -13.54
N LEU A 247 -4.79 1.01 -12.66
CA LEU A 247 -4.62 0.76 -11.23
C LEU A 247 -5.80 -0.03 -10.62
N GLY A 248 -7.04 0.23 -11.08
CA GLY A 248 -8.23 -0.52 -10.68
C GLY A 248 -8.20 -1.97 -11.15
N GLN A 249 -7.86 -2.20 -12.43
CA GLN A 249 -7.67 -3.53 -12.99
C GLN A 249 -6.57 -4.30 -12.27
N PHE A 250 -5.44 -3.65 -11.98
CA PHE A 250 -4.33 -4.24 -11.22
C PHE A 250 -4.76 -4.66 -9.82
N ALA A 251 -5.51 -3.81 -9.12
CA ALA A 251 -6.08 -4.15 -7.83
C ALA A 251 -7.07 -5.32 -7.92
N ALA A 252 -7.89 -5.37 -8.97
CA ALA A 252 -8.83 -6.47 -9.20
C ALA A 252 -8.13 -7.79 -9.53
N LEU A 253 -6.99 -7.76 -10.24
CA LEU A 253 -6.14 -8.95 -10.45
C LEU A 253 -5.51 -9.43 -9.13
N ILE A 254 -5.05 -8.52 -8.27
CA ILE A 254 -4.60 -8.84 -6.90
C ILE A 254 -5.75 -9.50 -6.12
N ASN A 255 -6.99 -9.05 -6.34
CA ASN A 255 -8.16 -9.61 -5.67
C ASN A 255 -8.44 -11.07 -6.05
N LEU A 256 -7.95 -11.57 -7.18
CA LEU A 256 -8.01 -13.01 -7.52
C LEU A 256 -7.06 -13.87 -6.70
N CYS A 257 -6.05 -13.28 -6.04
CA CYS A 257 -5.03 -14.00 -5.30
C CYS A 257 -5.49 -14.34 -3.88
N ASP A 258 -5.08 -15.50 -3.36
CA ASP A 258 -5.20 -15.87 -1.95
C ASP A 258 -3.99 -15.39 -1.14
N VAL A 259 -2.81 -15.47 -1.75
CA VAL A 259 -1.53 -15.00 -1.19
C VAL A 259 -0.83 -14.12 -2.21
N VAL A 260 -0.28 -13.01 -1.77
CA VAL A 260 0.52 -12.10 -2.62
C VAL A 260 1.93 -12.01 -2.07
N VAL A 261 2.92 -12.28 -2.92
CA VAL A 261 4.35 -12.04 -2.62
C VAL A 261 4.75 -10.72 -3.25
N THR A 262 5.24 -9.79 -2.47
CA THR A 262 5.57 -8.44 -2.93
C THR A 262 6.60 -7.77 -2.02
N GLY A 263 7.39 -6.86 -2.57
CA GLY A 263 8.12 -5.87 -1.77
C GLY A 263 7.20 -4.79 -1.20
N ASP A 264 7.77 -3.82 -0.49
CA ASP A 264 7.06 -2.64 0.04
C ASP A 264 6.67 -1.67 -1.09
N THR A 265 5.54 -1.93 -1.72
CA THR A 265 5.05 -1.25 -2.93
C THR A 265 3.55 -0.98 -2.87
N THR A 266 3.00 -0.29 -3.87
CA THR A 266 1.54 -0.11 -4.00
C THR A 266 0.80 -1.45 -3.97
N ALA A 267 1.36 -2.53 -4.56
CA ALA A 267 0.76 -3.86 -4.54
C ALA A 267 0.60 -4.43 -3.13
N LEU A 268 1.55 -4.16 -2.22
CA LEU A 268 1.44 -4.53 -0.80
C LEU A 268 0.21 -3.91 -0.17
N HIS A 269 0.04 -2.60 -0.32
CA HIS A 269 -1.06 -1.87 0.29
C HIS A 269 -2.42 -2.19 -0.36
N LEU A 270 -2.44 -2.47 -1.66
CA LEU A 270 -3.63 -3.01 -2.35
C LEU A 270 -4.01 -4.38 -1.77
N ALA A 271 -3.05 -5.29 -1.62
CA ALA A 271 -3.30 -6.61 -1.07
C ALA A 271 -3.82 -6.56 0.39
N ILE A 272 -3.26 -5.66 1.21
CA ILE A 272 -3.74 -5.42 2.58
C ILE A 272 -5.19 -4.90 2.56
N GLY A 273 -5.48 -3.88 1.74
CA GLY A 273 -6.82 -3.29 1.61
C GLY A 273 -7.86 -4.29 1.08
N LEU A 274 -7.44 -5.21 0.23
CA LEU A 274 -8.27 -6.31 -0.28
C LEU A 274 -8.31 -7.52 0.67
N LYS A 275 -7.74 -7.41 1.87
CA LYS A 275 -7.71 -8.45 2.92
C LYS A 275 -7.06 -9.75 2.46
N LYS A 276 -6.10 -9.68 1.55
CA LYS A 276 -5.34 -10.84 1.07
C LYS A 276 -4.27 -11.23 2.07
N LYS A 277 -3.86 -12.50 2.04
CA LYS A 277 -2.67 -12.92 2.76
C LYS A 277 -1.43 -12.43 2.01
N VAL A 278 -0.43 -11.96 2.75
CA VAL A 278 0.74 -11.31 2.14
C VAL A 278 2.04 -11.90 2.67
N VAL A 279 2.98 -12.17 1.78
CA VAL A 279 4.40 -12.33 2.09
C VAL A 279 5.08 -11.04 1.64
N ALA A 280 5.40 -10.19 2.60
CA ALA A 280 5.97 -8.86 2.35
C ALA A 280 7.50 -8.89 2.55
N LEU A 281 8.24 -8.49 1.52
CA LEU A 281 9.70 -8.49 1.50
C LEU A 281 10.23 -7.10 1.81
N PHE A 282 11.06 -6.99 2.84
CA PHE A 282 11.64 -5.73 3.29
C PHE A 282 13.15 -5.76 3.23
N GLY A 283 13.71 -4.85 2.49
CA GLY A 283 15.14 -4.55 2.44
C GLY A 283 15.38 -3.11 2.88
N PRO A 284 15.36 -2.13 1.96
CA PRO A 284 15.75 -0.75 2.28
C PRO A 284 14.72 0.05 3.07
N THR A 285 13.50 -0.46 3.30
CA THR A 285 12.40 0.27 3.97
C THR A 285 12.00 -0.35 5.29
N CYS A 286 11.31 0.42 6.15
CA CYS A 286 10.93 0.05 7.50
C CYS A 286 9.74 -0.92 7.53
N ALA A 287 9.97 -2.17 7.90
CA ALA A 287 8.94 -3.19 8.02
C ALA A 287 7.95 -2.91 9.16
N GLN A 288 8.39 -2.27 10.25
CA GLN A 288 7.54 -1.96 11.40
C GLN A 288 6.40 -0.99 11.06
N GLU A 289 6.59 -0.10 10.07
CA GLU A 289 5.55 0.85 9.66
C GLU A 289 4.35 0.20 8.96
N VAL A 290 4.46 -1.06 8.53
CA VAL A 290 3.39 -1.76 7.79
C VAL A 290 2.60 -2.66 8.73
N GLU A 291 1.29 -2.45 8.82
CA GLU A 291 0.38 -3.34 9.55
C GLU A 291 -0.23 -4.38 8.59
N LEU A 292 -0.07 -5.66 8.89
CA LEU A 292 -0.62 -6.78 8.10
C LEU A 292 -1.91 -7.35 8.68
N TYR A 293 -2.38 -6.85 9.80
CA TYR A 293 -3.63 -7.28 10.47
C TYR A 293 -3.70 -8.80 10.71
N GLY A 294 -2.56 -9.42 11.01
CA GLY A 294 -2.47 -10.88 11.22
C GLY A 294 -2.62 -11.74 9.95
N ARG A 295 -2.64 -11.13 8.78
CA ARG A 295 -2.84 -11.82 7.50
C ARG A 295 -1.58 -11.95 6.66
N GLY A 296 -0.41 -12.05 7.28
CA GLY A 296 0.82 -12.18 6.48
C GLY A 296 2.08 -12.44 7.27
N GLU A 297 3.15 -12.56 6.52
CA GLU A 297 4.52 -12.72 7.02
C GLU A 297 5.40 -11.60 6.46
N LYS A 298 6.20 -10.99 7.31
CA LYS A 298 7.24 -10.04 6.90
C LYS A 298 8.57 -10.77 6.84
N ILE A 299 9.21 -10.79 5.68
CA ILE A 299 10.57 -11.27 5.52
C ILE A 299 11.47 -10.05 5.43
N ILE A 300 12.33 -9.90 6.42
CA ILE A 300 13.21 -8.75 6.56
C ILE A 300 14.64 -9.19 6.23
N SER A 301 15.33 -8.42 5.41
CA SER A 301 16.72 -8.67 5.08
C SER A 301 17.58 -8.80 6.35
N PRO A 302 18.48 -9.80 6.42
CA PRO A 302 19.36 -9.97 7.56
C PRO A 302 20.52 -8.97 7.62
N LEU A 303 20.70 -8.14 6.59
CA LEU A 303 21.82 -7.20 6.52
C LEU A 303 21.64 -6.04 7.50
N SER A 304 22.66 -5.75 8.30
CA SER A 304 22.65 -4.71 9.33
C SER A 304 22.48 -3.28 8.80
N CYS A 305 22.75 -3.05 7.50
CA CYS A 305 22.53 -1.75 6.88
C CYS A 305 21.06 -1.49 6.50
N ALA A 306 20.18 -2.49 6.65
CA ALA A 306 18.75 -2.34 6.38
C ALA A 306 17.97 -2.07 7.69
N PRO A 307 16.99 -1.15 7.67
CA PRO A 307 16.58 -0.29 6.54
C PRO A 307 17.53 0.91 6.34
N CYS A 308 17.63 1.44 5.12
CA CYS A 308 18.52 2.57 4.82
C CYS A 308 17.89 3.68 3.96
N TYR A 309 16.74 3.43 3.33
CA TYR A 309 16.04 4.35 2.42
C TYR A 309 16.91 4.94 1.28
N ARG A 310 18.03 4.28 0.93
CA ARG A 310 18.85 4.67 -0.22
C ARG A 310 18.15 4.29 -1.52
N ARG A 311 18.31 5.09 -2.56
CA ARG A 311 17.73 4.83 -3.90
C ARG A 311 18.55 3.82 -4.71
N SER A 312 19.83 3.67 -4.41
CA SER A 312 20.76 2.70 -5.00
C SER A 312 21.50 1.96 -3.88
N CYS A 313 22.09 0.81 -4.23
CA CYS A 313 22.87 -0.01 -3.31
C CYS A 313 24.17 -0.42 -3.99
N ASP A 314 25.30 -0.18 -3.31
CA ASP A 314 26.65 -0.53 -3.77
C ASP A 314 27.16 -1.82 -3.10
N PHE A 315 26.37 -2.44 -2.20
CA PHE A 315 26.75 -3.69 -1.54
C PHE A 315 26.37 -4.91 -2.38
N SER A 316 27.23 -5.94 -2.34
CA SER A 316 26.94 -7.26 -2.91
C SER A 316 27.25 -8.33 -1.83
N PRO A 317 26.25 -9.13 -1.41
CA PRO A 317 24.86 -9.05 -1.85
C PRO A 317 24.14 -7.81 -1.34
N SER A 318 23.18 -7.29 -2.12
CA SER A 318 22.23 -6.28 -1.66
C SER A 318 21.27 -6.86 -0.63
N CYS A 319 20.54 -5.99 0.09
CA CYS A 319 19.55 -6.44 1.07
C CYS A 319 18.44 -7.31 0.46
N MET A 320 18.05 -7.07 -0.79
CA MET A 320 17.02 -7.88 -1.46
C MET A 320 17.59 -9.20 -2.01
N GLU A 321 18.88 -9.27 -2.38
CA GLU A 321 19.56 -10.52 -2.73
C GLU A 321 19.77 -11.43 -1.52
N ALA A 322 19.95 -10.86 -0.33
CA ALA A 322 20.11 -11.61 0.90
C ALA A 322 18.81 -12.30 1.40
N ILE A 323 17.64 -11.90 0.87
CA ILE A 323 16.38 -12.61 1.13
C ILE A 323 16.35 -13.88 0.29
N THR A 324 16.34 -15.04 0.93
CA THR A 324 16.39 -16.34 0.27
C THR A 324 15.03 -16.78 -0.29
N ALA A 325 15.05 -17.51 -1.40
CA ALA A 325 13.82 -18.09 -1.96
C ALA A 325 13.20 -19.13 -1.02
N GLU A 326 13.98 -19.81 -0.20
CA GLU A 326 13.49 -20.81 0.75
C GLU A 326 12.62 -20.17 1.84
N GLU A 327 13.04 -19.04 2.41
CA GLU A 327 12.23 -18.28 3.37
C GLU A 327 10.88 -17.87 2.77
N VAL A 328 10.90 -17.34 1.53
CA VAL A 328 9.68 -16.92 0.83
C VAL A 328 8.77 -18.12 0.53
N ILE A 329 9.32 -19.24 0.07
CA ILE A 329 8.57 -20.48 -0.19
C ILE A 329 7.89 -20.98 1.10
N ASN A 330 8.61 -20.97 2.22
CA ASN A 330 8.08 -21.44 3.51
C ASN A 330 6.97 -20.51 4.00
N ALA A 331 7.12 -19.20 3.89
CA ALA A 331 6.08 -18.22 4.21
C ALA A 331 4.82 -18.41 3.35
N VAL A 332 4.98 -18.55 2.03
CA VAL A 332 3.84 -18.82 1.13
C VAL A 332 3.13 -20.12 1.52
N ARG A 333 3.87 -21.19 1.81
CA ARG A 333 3.30 -22.48 2.20
C ARG A 333 2.50 -22.41 3.50
N LYS A 334 2.96 -21.63 4.47
CA LYS A 334 2.28 -21.40 5.75
C LYS A 334 0.95 -20.66 5.55
N LEU A 335 0.92 -19.71 4.60
CA LEU A 335 -0.25 -18.88 4.34
C LEU A 335 -1.27 -19.53 3.40
N LEU A 336 -0.85 -20.48 2.54
CA LEU A 336 -1.79 -21.19 1.67
C LEU A 336 -2.79 -22.00 2.50
N PRO A 337 -4.08 -22.04 2.09
CA PRO A 337 -5.07 -22.85 2.81
C PRO A 337 -4.64 -24.31 2.83
N GLY A 338 -4.62 -24.90 4.02
CA GLY A 338 -4.41 -26.34 4.21
C GLY A 338 -5.44 -27.14 3.40
N ARG A 339 -5.13 -28.41 3.09
CA ARG A 339 -6.15 -29.32 2.53
C ARG A 339 -7.38 -29.28 3.43
N ARG A 340 -8.53 -28.77 2.92
CA ARG A 340 -9.81 -29.19 3.52
C ARG A 340 -9.81 -30.71 3.47
N GLN A 341 -9.68 -31.34 4.64
CA GLN A 341 -10.04 -32.75 4.74
C GLN A 341 -11.49 -32.83 4.29
N THR A 342 -11.74 -33.36 3.10
CA THR A 342 -13.06 -33.86 2.73
C THR A 342 -13.42 -34.88 3.80
N LYS A 343 -14.25 -34.45 4.76
CA LYS A 343 -14.95 -35.45 5.58
C LYS A 343 -15.71 -36.31 4.57
N GLN A 344 -15.25 -37.55 4.40
CA GLN A 344 -16.05 -38.57 3.78
C GLN A 344 -17.27 -38.73 4.70
N ALA A 345 -18.44 -38.39 4.15
CA ALA A 345 -19.73 -38.72 4.71
C ALA A 345 -20.05 -40.16 4.35
#